data_9c570027669d8c1b5f2e9112c23e01b3
#
_entry.id   9c570027669d8c1b5f2e9112c23e01b3
#
_cell.length_a   1.000
_cell.length_b   1.000
_cell.length_c   1.000
_cell.angle_alpha   90.00
_cell.angle_beta   90.00
_cell.angle_gamma   90.00
#
_symmetry.space_group_name_H-M   'P 1'
#
loop_
_entity.id
_entity.type
_entity.pdbx_description
1 polymer ?
#
loop_
_entity_poly.entity_id
_entity_poly.type
_entity_poly.pdbx_seq_one_letter_code
_entity_poly.pdbx_strand_id
1 'polypeptide(L)'
;METLLADFTVLATGGVGQVYLHTTNTAACTGSGIAMAQRAGVRLDNLEYVQFHPTALYTRQSHSFLITEAMRGEGARLTNAKGEFFMKRYDERADLAPRDIVARAI
;
A
#
# COMPACT_ATOMS: atom_id res chain seq x y z
N MET A 1 28.65 17.09 5.07
CA MET A 1 27.70 16.60 6.09
C MET A 1 27.35 17.82 6.94
N GLU A 2 26.07 18.14 7.03
CA GLU A 2 25.58 19.30 7.77
C GLU A 2 24.78 18.80 8.98
N THR A 3 24.94 19.44 10.13
CA THR A 3 24.17 19.11 11.35
C THR A 3 23.27 20.29 11.68
N LEU A 4 21.96 20.00 11.71
CA LEU A 4 20.93 20.95 12.10
C LEU A 4 20.48 20.62 13.54
N LEU A 5 20.48 21.65 14.41
CA LEU A 5 19.98 21.53 15.77
C LEU A 5 18.53 22.03 15.82
N ALA A 6 17.66 21.26 16.45
CA ALA A 6 16.24 21.61 16.62
C ALA A 6 15.74 21.07 17.97
N ASP A 7 14.79 21.79 18.57
CA ASP A 7 14.13 21.35 19.81
C ASP A 7 13.26 20.11 19.59
N PHE A 8 12.71 19.95 18.39
CA PHE A 8 11.88 18.82 18.00
C PHE A 8 12.22 18.38 16.59
N THR A 9 12.16 17.07 16.36
CA THR A 9 12.34 16.47 15.04
C THR A 9 11.13 15.62 14.68
N VAL A 10 10.52 15.89 13.53
CA VAL A 10 9.40 15.11 12.99
C VAL A 10 9.91 14.21 11.86
N LEU A 11 9.75 12.90 12.00
CA LEU A 11 10.02 11.93 10.94
C LEU A 11 8.76 11.70 10.10
N ALA A 12 8.80 12.10 8.84
CA ALA A 12 7.73 11.94 7.87
C ALA A 12 8.28 11.30 6.58
N THR A 13 9.03 10.21 6.71
CA THR A 13 9.87 9.60 5.68
C THR A 13 9.14 8.59 4.81
N GLY A 14 7.82 8.46 4.96
CA GLY A 14 7.03 7.44 4.26
C GLY A 14 7.27 6.03 4.80
N GLY A 15 6.77 5.05 4.06
CA GLY A 15 6.76 3.66 4.48
C GLY A 15 7.94 2.83 3.98
N VAL A 16 7.70 1.52 3.85
CA VAL A 16 8.72 0.49 3.58
C VAL A 16 8.36 -0.36 2.34
N GLY A 17 7.47 0.13 1.48
CA GLY A 17 6.94 -0.63 0.35
C GLY A 17 7.98 -1.20 -0.60
N GLN A 18 9.18 -0.59 -0.68
CA GLN A 18 10.28 -1.06 -1.54
C GLN A 18 10.95 -2.36 -1.07
N VAL A 19 10.57 -2.94 0.07
CA VAL A 19 10.99 -4.30 0.47
C VAL A 19 10.23 -5.38 -0.30
N TYR A 20 9.11 -5.03 -0.94
CA TYR A 20 8.31 -5.95 -1.75
C TYR A 20 8.72 -5.89 -3.22
N LEU A 21 8.72 -7.04 -3.89
CA LEU A 21 9.04 -7.15 -5.31
C LEU A 21 8.11 -6.32 -6.19
N HIS A 22 6.83 -6.30 -5.83
CA HIS A 22 5.80 -5.51 -6.52
C HIS A 22 5.22 -4.49 -5.56
N THR A 23 5.37 -3.22 -5.87
CA THR A 23 4.89 -2.12 -5.05
C THR A 23 4.43 -0.96 -5.92
N THR A 24 3.42 -0.23 -5.45
CA THR A 24 2.96 1.03 -6.04
C THR A 24 3.58 2.24 -5.34
N ASN A 25 4.42 2.02 -4.33
CA ASN A 25 5.13 3.10 -3.64
C ASN A 25 6.28 3.65 -4.49
N THR A 26 6.62 4.91 -4.23
CA THR A 26 7.79 5.54 -4.84
C THR A 26 9.10 4.86 -4.40
N ALA A 27 10.15 5.02 -5.19
CA ALA A 27 11.48 4.49 -4.88
C ALA A 27 12.06 5.00 -3.53
N ALA A 28 11.52 6.09 -2.99
CA ALA A 28 11.93 6.64 -1.70
C ALA A 28 11.38 5.85 -0.50
N CYS A 29 10.36 5.01 -0.67
CA CYS A 29 9.73 4.25 0.41
C CYS A 29 10.55 3.01 0.80
N THR A 30 11.79 3.21 1.21
CA THR A 30 12.77 2.15 1.53
C THR A 30 12.76 1.71 2.98
N GLY A 31 11.99 2.38 3.86
CA GLY A 31 12.03 2.14 5.30
C GLY A 31 13.23 2.77 6.02
N SER A 32 13.98 3.65 5.35
CA SER A 32 15.17 4.30 5.94
C SER A 32 14.84 5.09 7.20
N GLY A 33 13.67 5.77 7.25
CA GLY A 33 13.21 6.47 8.45
C GLY A 33 12.94 5.53 9.63
N ILE A 34 12.37 4.36 9.39
CA ILE A 34 12.17 3.32 10.40
C ILE A 34 13.53 2.86 10.94
N ALA A 35 14.49 2.59 10.06
CA ALA A 35 15.83 2.17 10.46
C ALA A 35 16.60 3.26 11.23
N MET A 36 16.41 4.52 10.86
CA MET A 36 16.99 5.65 11.62
C MET A 36 16.37 5.78 13.01
N ALA A 37 15.05 5.68 13.12
CA ALA A 37 14.34 5.72 14.39
C ALA A 37 14.79 4.58 15.33
N GLN A 38 14.91 3.36 14.79
CA GLN A 38 15.42 2.21 15.55
C GLN A 38 16.83 2.47 16.09
N ARG A 39 17.75 2.97 15.26
CA ARG A 39 19.13 3.28 15.68
C ARG A 39 19.17 4.39 16.73
N ALA A 40 18.20 5.31 16.71
CA ALA A 40 18.07 6.37 17.70
C ALA A 40 17.37 5.92 18.99
N GLY A 41 16.99 4.64 19.12
CA GLY A 41 16.30 4.09 20.29
C GLY A 41 14.83 4.50 20.40
N VAL A 42 14.22 4.98 19.32
CA VAL A 42 12.80 5.29 19.27
C VAL A 42 11.99 3.98 19.27
N ARG A 43 10.93 3.93 20.04
CA ARG A 43 10.01 2.78 20.05
C ARG A 43 9.36 2.63 18.67
N LEU A 44 9.38 1.41 18.15
CA LEU A 44 8.70 1.03 16.91
C LEU A 44 7.56 0.05 17.24
N ASP A 45 6.40 0.29 16.67
CA ASP A 45 5.21 -0.55 16.87
C ASP A 45 4.56 -0.89 15.52
N ASN A 46 3.88 -2.03 15.46
CA ASN A 46 2.99 -2.45 14.37
C ASN A 46 3.66 -2.51 12.98
N LEU A 47 4.94 -2.87 12.93
CA LEU A 47 5.70 -2.95 11.67
C LEU A 47 5.18 -4.07 10.75
N GLU A 48 4.44 -5.03 11.30
CA GLU A 48 3.76 -6.10 10.56
C GLU A 48 2.54 -5.63 9.79
N TYR A 49 2.01 -4.45 10.10
CA TYR A 49 0.80 -3.94 9.45
C TYR A 49 1.14 -3.26 8.12
N VAL A 50 1.05 -4.04 7.05
CA VAL A 50 1.24 -3.57 5.68
C VAL A 50 -0.08 -3.66 4.94
N GLN A 51 -0.55 -2.54 4.37
CA GLN A 51 -1.73 -2.53 3.54
C GLN A 51 -1.37 -2.80 2.08
N PHE A 52 -1.92 -3.88 1.52
CA PHE A 52 -1.86 -4.15 0.09
C PHE A 52 -3.04 -3.48 -0.61
N HIS A 53 -2.76 -2.66 -1.62
CA HIS A 53 -3.83 -2.07 -2.41
C HIS A 53 -4.40 -3.13 -3.37
N PRO A 54 -5.73 -3.35 -3.38
CA PRO A 54 -6.31 -4.47 -4.10
C PRO A 54 -6.24 -4.33 -5.63
N THR A 55 -6.13 -3.10 -6.15
CA THR A 55 -6.17 -2.83 -7.59
C THR A 55 -4.87 -2.18 -8.07
N ALA A 56 -3.80 -2.95 -8.06
CA ALA A 56 -2.56 -2.60 -8.74
C ALA A 56 -2.52 -3.28 -10.12
N LEU A 57 -2.31 -2.49 -11.18
CA LEU A 57 -2.13 -3.03 -12.50
C LEU A 57 -0.75 -3.71 -12.59
N TYR A 58 -0.76 -5.01 -12.81
CA TYR A 58 0.45 -5.77 -13.06
C TYR A 58 0.72 -5.88 -14.56
N THR A 59 1.91 -5.46 -14.98
CA THR A 59 2.42 -5.70 -16.32
C THR A 59 3.85 -6.22 -16.24
N ARG A 60 4.25 -7.08 -17.19
CA ARG A 60 5.62 -7.62 -17.24
C ARG A 60 6.67 -6.57 -17.58
N GLN A 61 6.27 -5.41 -18.09
CA GLN A 61 7.14 -4.40 -18.68
C GLN A 61 7.22 -3.08 -17.89
N SER A 62 6.41 -2.90 -16.85
CA SER A 62 6.36 -1.65 -16.09
C SER A 62 6.25 -1.87 -14.60
N HIS A 63 6.61 -0.84 -13.84
CA HIS A 63 6.31 -0.77 -12.41
C HIS A 63 4.79 -0.91 -12.18
N SER A 64 4.42 -1.50 -11.04
CA SER A 64 3.02 -1.63 -10.64
C SER A 64 2.34 -0.25 -10.63
N PHE A 65 1.27 -0.12 -11.40
CA PHE A 65 0.49 1.12 -11.47
C PHE A 65 -0.74 1.01 -10.57
N LEU A 66 -0.97 2.02 -9.74
CA LEU A 66 -2.13 2.06 -8.86
C LEU A 66 -3.39 2.46 -9.65
N ILE A 67 -4.38 1.56 -9.71
CA ILE A 67 -5.72 1.90 -10.14
C ILE A 67 -6.45 2.43 -8.91
N THR A 68 -6.78 3.72 -8.92
CA THR A 68 -7.38 4.38 -7.76
C THR A 68 -8.69 3.72 -7.32
N GLU A 69 -8.92 3.69 -6.01
CA GLU A 69 -10.17 3.19 -5.43
C GLU A 69 -11.39 4.01 -5.86
N ALA A 70 -11.20 5.28 -6.22
CA ALA A 70 -12.26 6.14 -6.75
C ALA A 70 -12.96 5.51 -7.96
N MET A 71 -12.26 4.73 -8.78
CA MET A 71 -12.88 3.99 -9.90
C MET A 71 -14.00 3.06 -9.42
N ARG A 72 -13.79 2.35 -8.31
CA ARG A 72 -14.83 1.49 -7.72
C ARG A 72 -15.95 2.32 -7.08
N GLY A 73 -15.60 3.46 -6.48
CA GLY A 73 -16.57 4.44 -5.98
C GLY A 73 -17.50 4.97 -7.07
N GLU A 74 -16.98 5.16 -8.28
CA GLU A 74 -17.72 5.61 -9.47
C GLU A 74 -18.40 4.44 -10.23
N GLY A 75 -18.42 3.25 -9.65
CA GLY A 75 -19.17 2.11 -10.20
C GLY A 75 -18.36 1.10 -10.99
N ALA A 76 -17.04 1.22 -11.06
CA ALA A 76 -16.22 0.18 -11.66
C ALA A 76 -16.27 -1.11 -10.83
N ARG A 77 -16.30 -2.25 -11.50
CA ARG A 77 -16.45 -3.56 -10.87
C ARG A 77 -15.32 -4.50 -11.23
N LEU A 78 -14.95 -5.34 -10.25
CA LEU A 78 -13.94 -6.38 -10.44
C LEU A 78 -14.56 -7.60 -11.13
N THR A 79 -13.88 -8.11 -12.14
CA THR A 79 -14.26 -9.31 -12.86
C THR A 79 -13.12 -10.32 -12.84
N ASN A 80 -13.47 -11.60 -12.84
CA ASN A 80 -12.51 -12.67 -13.05
C ASN A 80 -12.21 -12.83 -14.57
N ALA A 81 -11.35 -13.79 -14.92
CA ALA A 81 -10.97 -14.06 -16.30
C ALA A 81 -12.16 -14.49 -17.20
N LYS A 82 -13.28 -14.89 -16.61
CA LYS A 82 -14.53 -15.26 -17.34
C LYS A 82 -15.49 -14.07 -17.49
N GLY A 83 -15.13 -12.88 -16.99
CA GLY A 83 -15.99 -11.70 -16.99
C GLY A 83 -17.04 -11.67 -15.89
N GLU A 84 -17.01 -12.60 -14.93
CA GLU A 84 -17.98 -12.66 -13.84
C GLU A 84 -17.63 -11.69 -12.72
N PHE A 85 -18.62 -10.99 -12.19
CA PHE A 85 -18.52 -10.19 -10.98
C PHE A 85 -18.49 -11.10 -9.76
N PHE A 86 -17.42 -11.10 -9.01
CA PHE A 86 -17.20 -12.10 -7.95
C PHE A 86 -17.27 -11.54 -6.53
N MET A 87 -17.06 -10.24 -6.33
CA MET A 87 -16.90 -9.64 -5.00
C MET A 87 -18.07 -9.86 -4.05
N LYS A 88 -19.31 -9.92 -4.56
CA LYS A 88 -20.50 -10.14 -3.74
C LYS A 88 -20.53 -11.50 -3.02
N ARG A 89 -19.67 -12.44 -3.42
CA ARG A 89 -19.51 -13.74 -2.73
C ARG A 89 -18.69 -13.60 -1.43
N TYR A 90 -17.93 -12.52 -1.28
CA TYR A 90 -17.00 -12.30 -0.19
C TYR A 90 -17.49 -11.24 0.81
N ASP A 91 -18.24 -10.23 0.34
CA ASP A 91 -18.75 -9.15 1.17
C ASP A 91 -20.04 -8.54 0.56
N GLU A 92 -20.98 -8.16 1.43
CA GLU A 92 -22.25 -7.57 1.00
C GLU A 92 -22.07 -6.23 0.26
N ARG A 93 -21.02 -5.49 0.61
CA ARG A 93 -20.63 -4.22 -0.04
C ARG A 93 -19.98 -4.44 -1.40
N ALA A 94 -19.75 -5.68 -1.80
CA ALA A 94 -19.14 -6.09 -3.06
C ALA A 94 -17.81 -5.33 -3.32
N ASP A 95 -17.71 -4.63 -4.43
CA ASP A 95 -16.50 -3.90 -4.85
C ASP A 95 -16.14 -2.71 -3.95
N LEU A 96 -17.07 -2.29 -3.09
CA LEU A 96 -16.88 -1.24 -2.08
C LEU A 96 -16.50 -1.81 -0.69
N ALA A 97 -16.22 -3.09 -0.58
CA ALA A 97 -15.69 -3.69 0.64
C ALA A 97 -14.33 -3.08 1.05
N PRO A 98 -13.93 -3.15 2.32
CA PRO A 98 -12.60 -2.73 2.77
C PRO A 98 -11.47 -3.37 1.95
N ARG A 99 -10.38 -2.64 1.81
CA ARG A 99 -9.26 -3.01 0.93
C ARG A 99 -8.68 -4.39 1.23
N ASP A 100 -8.61 -4.75 2.51
CA ASP A 100 -8.09 -6.05 2.95
C ASP A 100 -9.01 -7.21 2.51
N ILE A 101 -10.32 -7.02 2.53
CA ILE A 101 -11.30 -8.01 2.02
C ILE A 101 -11.16 -8.15 0.52
N VAL A 102 -11.10 -7.02 -0.20
CA VAL A 102 -10.95 -7.04 -1.67
C VAL A 102 -9.63 -7.67 -2.07
N ALA A 103 -8.53 -7.32 -1.40
CA ALA A 103 -7.20 -7.87 -1.69
C ALA A 103 -7.11 -9.39 -1.46
N ARG A 104 -7.85 -9.92 -0.46
CA ARG A 104 -7.91 -11.37 -0.21
C ARG A 104 -8.85 -12.12 -1.16
N ALA A 105 -9.77 -11.42 -1.81
CA ALA A 105 -10.72 -12.00 -2.75
C ALA A 105 -10.14 -12.14 -4.18
N ILE A 106 -9.15 -11.32 -4.54
CA ILE A 106 -8.42 -11.35 -5.79
C ILE A 106 -7.38 -12.46 -5.78
#